data_f71d6f0ca2acdf637cbbc7b2772d1205
#
_entry.id   f71d6f0ca2acdf637cbbc7b2772d1205
#
_cell.length_a   1.000
_cell.length_b   1.000
_cell.length_c   1.000
_cell.angle_alpha   90.00
_cell.angle_beta   90.00
_cell.angle_gamma   90.00
#
_symmetry.space_group_name_H-M   'P 1'
#
loop_
_entity.id
_entity.type
_entity.pdbx_description
1 polymer ?
#
loop_
_entity_poly.entity_id
_entity_poly.type
_entity_poly.pdbx_seq_one_letter_code
_entity_poly.pdbx_strand_id
1 'polypeptide(L)'
;MNWKKHKLPALLMLMIVVYSCASMGTPDGGPYDEEPPKFIRSSPKPYATNNKNKKIAIEFDEFIKLEKTSEKVVVSPPQLEQPDIKASGRRVLVNLMDSLKPNTTYTIDFSDAIVDNNEGNPLGNYAFSFSTGEAIDTLEVSGNVLAAADLEPVKGMMVGLHADLSDSAFVKKPFDRVSRTDSRGRFTIRGIAPGKYHIFGLMDGNQNYLYDSKTEMIAFCDSIIIPSMEAAVRQDTLWKDTATIDTIKTVGYTRFLPDNIVLRAFKGINNRQYLSKSERDKENHFILSFSAPADTLPVLKGLNFDEKDAFIIETTPRNDSICYWIKDSLVYQMDTLEVQLDYLYTDTLNRLVPKTDTIYLANKLTREQREKLQKKANEEKEKERKKREKKEIPSGWNQLNS
;
A
#
# COMPACT_ATOMS: atom_id res chain seq x y z
N MET A 1 -27.94 39.46 72.79
CA MET A 1 -27.46 39.72 71.45
C MET A 1 -27.69 38.40 70.66
N ASN A 2 -28.67 38.38 69.75
CA ASN A 2 -29.24 37.15 69.12
C ASN A 2 -28.34 36.61 67.97
N TRP A 3 -27.39 35.82 68.24
CA TRP A 3 -26.47 35.20 67.25
C TRP A 3 -27.09 34.01 66.47
N LYS A 4 -28.24 33.54 66.90
CA LYS A 4 -28.93 32.41 66.26
C LYS A 4 -29.80 32.81 65.02
N LYS A 5 -30.17 34.09 64.86
CA LYS A 5 -31.07 34.53 63.75
C LYS A 5 -30.34 34.75 62.40
N HIS A 6 -29.02 34.81 62.38
CA HIS A 6 -28.25 35.02 61.14
C HIS A 6 -27.62 33.73 60.53
N LYS A 7 -27.66 32.63 61.26
CA LYS A 7 -27.09 31.34 60.78
C LYS A 7 -27.97 30.67 59.74
N LEU A 8 -29.28 30.82 59.84
CA LEU A 8 -30.23 30.20 58.91
C LEU A 8 -30.18 30.82 57.50
N PRO A 9 -30.21 32.17 57.34
CA PRO A 9 -30.07 32.77 56.02
C PRO A 9 -28.67 32.57 55.39
N ALA A 10 -27.61 32.54 56.20
CA ALA A 10 -26.27 32.24 55.72
C ALA A 10 -26.11 30.80 55.24
N LEU A 11 -26.75 29.83 55.90
CA LEU A 11 -26.78 28.43 55.46
C LEU A 11 -27.60 28.25 54.16
N LEU A 12 -28.71 28.99 54.04
CA LEU A 12 -29.54 28.98 52.83
C LEU A 12 -28.82 29.60 51.64
N MET A 13 -28.06 30.69 51.84
CA MET A 13 -27.23 31.32 50.83
C MET A 13 -26.09 30.42 50.37
N LEU A 14 -25.48 29.66 51.31
CA LEU A 14 -24.44 28.67 50.99
C LEU A 14 -24.99 27.49 50.20
N MET A 15 -26.22 27.04 50.48
CA MET A 15 -26.88 25.99 49.69
C MET A 15 -27.19 26.45 48.24
N ILE A 16 -27.57 27.72 48.05
CA ILE A 16 -27.83 28.25 46.70
C ILE A 16 -26.53 28.32 45.88
N VAL A 17 -25.38 28.61 46.49
CA VAL A 17 -24.08 28.65 45.80
C VAL A 17 -23.61 27.25 45.40
N VAL A 18 -23.96 26.21 46.19
CA VAL A 18 -23.57 24.81 45.87
C VAL A 18 -24.43 24.20 44.78
N TYR A 19 -25.66 24.71 44.56
CA TYR A 19 -26.55 24.26 43.49
C TYR A 19 -26.28 24.95 42.11
N SER A 20 -25.38 25.96 42.07
CA SER A 20 -24.97 26.55 40.79
C SER A 20 -23.89 25.67 40.13
N CYS A 21 -24.23 24.45 39.81
CA CYS A 21 -23.51 23.66 38.84
C CYS A 21 -23.78 24.27 37.45
N ALA A 22 -22.89 25.14 37.00
CA ALA A 22 -22.87 25.48 35.59
C ALA A 22 -22.54 24.18 34.80
N SER A 23 -23.56 23.56 34.21
CA SER A 23 -23.32 22.58 33.17
C SER A 23 -22.66 23.34 32.02
N MET A 24 -21.39 23.06 31.78
CA MET A 24 -20.77 23.44 30.51
C MET A 24 -21.48 22.62 29.43
N GLY A 25 -22.51 23.22 28.82
CA GLY A 25 -23.06 22.69 27.59
C GLY A 25 -21.91 22.70 26.58
N THR A 26 -21.49 21.54 26.12
CA THR A 26 -20.76 21.45 24.86
C THR A 26 -21.68 22.10 23.83
N PRO A 27 -21.24 23.13 23.10
CA PRO A 27 -22.05 23.67 22.01
C PRO A 27 -22.41 22.49 21.11
N ASP A 28 -23.70 22.23 20.95
CA ASP A 28 -24.17 21.33 19.90
C ASP A 28 -23.63 21.92 18.59
N GLY A 29 -22.77 21.15 17.91
CA GLY A 29 -22.24 21.52 16.60
C GLY A 29 -23.41 21.90 15.69
N GLY A 30 -23.19 22.81 14.77
CA GLY A 30 -24.15 23.12 13.71
C GLY A 30 -24.59 21.87 12.96
N PRO A 31 -25.55 21.98 12.04
CA PRO A 31 -25.91 20.85 11.16
C PRO A 31 -24.65 20.34 10.48
N TYR A 32 -24.56 19.01 10.37
CA TYR A 32 -23.46 18.31 9.73
C TYR A 32 -23.32 18.81 8.27
N ASP A 33 -22.12 19.25 7.88
CA ASP A 33 -21.85 19.69 6.52
C ASP A 33 -21.52 18.48 5.64
N GLU A 34 -22.30 18.29 4.59
CA GLU A 34 -22.11 17.22 3.59
C GLU A 34 -21.53 17.78 2.27
N GLU A 35 -21.31 19.09 2.18
CA GLU A 35 -20.79 19.68 0.96
C GLU A 35 -19.25 19.57 0.90
N PRO A 36 -18.67 19.17 -0.25
CA PRO A 36 -17.22 19.14 -0.44
C PRO A 36 -16.67 20.56 -0.66
N PRO A 37 -15.37 20.77 -0.38
CA PRO A 37 -14.69 22.04 -0.66
C PRO A 37 -14.86 22.47 -2.11
N LYS A 38 -15.08 23.79 -2.35
CA LYS A 38 -15.23 24.34 -3.68
C LYS A 38 -13.99 25.16 -4.06
N PHE A 39 -13.50 24.97 -5.29
CA PHE A 39 -12.41 25.76 -5.84
C PHE A 39 -12.80 27.23 -5.97
N ILE A 40 -11.95 28.16 -5.48
CA ILE A 40 -12.12 29.61 -5.64
C ILE A 40 -11.15 30.13 -6.70
N ARG A 41 -9.86 29.96 -6.51
CA ARG A 41 -8.82 30.48 -7.38
C ARG A 41 -7.50 29.73 -7.22
N SER A 42 -6.59 29.95 -8.17
CA SER A 42 -5.23 29.43 -8.08
C SER A 42 -4.20 30.39 -8.66
N SER A 43 -2.95 30.18 -8.32
CA SER A 43 -1.80 30.84 -8.93
C SER A 43 -0.75 29.79 -9.26
N PRO A 44 -0.43 29.53 -10.55
CA PRO A 44 -1.04 30.15 -11.75
C PRO A 44 -2.53 29.80 -11.88
N LYS A 45 -3.24 30.47 -12.82
CA LYS A 45 -4.64 30.12 -13.14
C LYS A 45 -4.69 28.68 -13.73
N PRO A 46 -5.81 27.97 -13.57
CA PRO A 46 -5.99 26.69 -14.25
C PRO A 46 -5.80 26.88 -15.77
N TYR A 47 -5.14 25.92 -16.38
CA TYR A 47 -4.80 25.94 -17.82
C TYR A 47 -3.96 27.14 -18.27
N ALA A 48 -3.21 27.77 -17.36
CA ALA A 48 -2.27 28.82 -17.73
C ALA A 48 -1.19 28.30 -18.67
N THR A 49 -0.82 29.09 -19.68
CA THR A 49 0.27 28.81 -20.62
C THR A 49 1.51 29.64 -20.28
N ASN A 50 2.66 29.33 -20.87
CA ASN A 50 3.93 30.01 -20.66
C ASN A 50 4.33 30.17 -19.18
N ASN A 51 3.88 29.25 -18.32
CA ASN A 51 4.18 29.26 -16.90
C ASN A 51 5.62 28.83 -16.63
N LYS A 52 6.35 29.65 -15.88
CA LYS A 52 7.73 29.35 -15.46
C LYS A 52 7.85 29.09 -13.96
N ASN A 53 6.74 29.22 -13.22
CA ASN A 53 6.74 29.09 -11.78
C ASN A 53 6.57 27.61 -11.39
N LYS A 54 7.44 27.15 -10.50
CA LYS A 54 7.35 25.82 -9.87
C LYS A 54 6.36 25.76 -8.71
N LYS A 55 5.99 26.94 -8.16
CA LYS A 55 5.10 27.05 -7.00
C LYS A 55 3.68 27.27 -7.48
N ILE A 56 2.78 26.40 -7.05
CA ILE A 56 1.36 26.43 -7.33
C ILE A 56 0.61 26.57 -6.00
N ALA A 57 -0.36 27.48 -5.95
CA ALA A 57 -1.25 27.65 -4.82
C ALA A 57 -2.70 27.54 -5.32
N ILE A 58 -3.49 26.66 -4.72
CA ILE A 58 -4.89 26.42 -5.06
C ILE A 58 -5.71 26.74 -3.82
N GLU A 59 -6.70 27.63 -3.93
CA GLU A 59 -7.50 28.12 -2.81
C GLU A 59 -8.94 27.64 -2.91
N PHE A 60 -9.48 27.22 -1.76
CA PHE A 60 -10.83 26.70 -1.59
C PHE A 60 -11.65 27.61 -0.67
N ASP A 61 -12.96 27.43 -0.65
CA ASP A 61 -13.90 28.22 0.16
C ASP A 61 -13.85 27.91 1.65
N GLU A 62 -13.28 26.74 2.02
CA GLU A 62 -13.16 26.27 3.39
C GLU A 62 -11.77 25.74 3.73
N PHE A 63 -11.55 25.39 5.01
CA PHE A 63 -10.31 24.77 5.47
C PHE A 63 -10.24 23.33 4.96
N ILE A 64 -9.08 22.96 4.39
CA ILE A 64 -8.85 21.67 3.78
C ILE A 64 -7.69 20.92 4.44
N LYS A 65 -7.71 19.61 4.34
CA LYS A 65 -6.58 18.72 4.61
C LYS A 65 -6.29 17.84 3.41
N LEU A 66 -5.08 17.29 3.35
CA LEU A 66 -4.68 16.33 2.33
C LEU A 66 -4.54 14.96 2.95
N GLU A 67 -5.21 13.98 2.38
CA GLU A 67 -5.15 12.61 2.82
C GLU A 67 -4.28 11.75 1.89
N LYS A 68 -3.35 10.99 2.50
CA LYS A 68 -2.51 10.02 1.79
C LYS A 68 -1.85 10.57 0.52
N THR A 69 -1.24 11.73 0.64
CA THR A 69 -0.63 12.48 -0.49
C THR A 69 0.31 11.61 -1.32
N SER A 70 1.16 10.81 -0.68
CA SER A 70 2.11 9.91 -1.36
C SER A 70 1.45 8.80 -2.18
N GLU A 71 0.23 8.41 -1.83
CA GLU A 71 -0.52 7.36 -2.53
C GLU A 71 -1.44 7.92 -3.60
N LYS A 72 -2.06 9.08 -3.34
CA LYS A 72 -3.17 9.62 -4.15
C LYS A 72 -2.74 10.71 -5.10
N VAL A 73 -1.72 11.53 -4.76
CA VAL A 73 -1.32 12.65 -5.60
C VAL A 73 -0.25 12.24 -6.59
N VAL A 74 -0.48 12.55 -7.86
CA VAL A 74 0.43 12.25 -8.96
C VAL A 74 0.73 13.50 -9.76
N VAL A 75 2.01 13.78 -9.98
CA VAL A 75 2.47 14.85 -10.87
C VAL A 75 2.91 14.25 -12.20
N SER A 76 2.37 14.76 -13.30
CA SER A 76 2.67 14.31 -14.66
C SER A 76 3.11 15.50 -15.54
N PRO A 77 4.30 15.47 -16.16
CA PRO A 77 5.35 14.43 -16.11
C PRO A 77 5.87 14.17 -14.69
N PRO A 78 6.37 12.93 -14.42
CA PRO A 78 6.86 12.59 -13.09
C PRO A 78 8.05 13.46 -12.69
N GLN A 79 8.18 13.70 -11.39
CA GLN A 79 9.28 14.43 -10.77
C GLN A 79 10.25 13.43 -10.13
N LEU A 80 11.54 13.52 -10.44
CA LEU A 80 12.57 12.67 -9.82
C LEU A 80 12.81 13.06 -8.37
N GLU A 81 12.84 14.37 -8.08
CA GLU A 81 12.75 14.89 -6.72
C GLU A 81 11.28 15.01 -6.30
N GLN A 82 10.92 14.44 -5.15
CA GLN A 82 9.55 14.49 -4.65
C GLN A 82 9.09 15.93 -4.48
N PRO A 83 7.94 16.32 -5.06
CA PRO A 83 7.36 17.64 -4.86
C PRO A 83 6.90 17.84 -3.41
N ASP A 84 7.11 19.05 -2.85
CA ASP A 84 6.53 19.43 -1.56
C ASP A 84 5.06 19.82 -1.75
N ILE A 85 4.15 18.97 -1.27
CA ILE A 85 2.70 19.16 -1.40
C ILE A 85 2.09 19.18 -0.01
N LYS A 86 1.46 20.31 0.36
CA LYS A 86 0.87 20.50 1.69
C LYS A 86 -0.40 21.33 1.68
N ALA A 87 -1.27 21.07 2.65
CA ALA A 87 -2.38 21.94 2.97
C ALA A 87 -1.93 23.03 3.94
N SER A 88 -2.42 24.24 3.73
CA SER A 88 -2.20 25.40 4.61
C SER A 88 -3.47 26.24 4.68
N GLY A 89 -4.27 26.04 5.72
CA GLY A 89 -5.57 26.69 5.88
C GLY A 89 -6.54 26.27 4.76
N ARG A 90 -6.93 27.22 3.94
CA ARG A 90 -7.82 27.01 2.78
C ARG A 90 -7.06 26.75 1.48
N ARG A 91 -5.76 26.45 1.53
CA ARG A 91 -4.92 26.34 0.33
C ARG A 91 -4.19 25.01 0.28
N VAL A 92 -4.11 24.46 -0.93
CA VAL A 92 -3.09 23.48 -1.30
C VAL A 92 -1.90 24.22 -1.89
N LEU A 93 -0.72 23.97 -1.36
CA LEU A 93 0.55 24.49 -1.85
C LEU A 93 1.35 23.35 -2.45
N VAL A 94 1.74 23.50 -3.72
CA VAL A 94 2.60 22.55 -4.42
C VAL A 94 3.88 23.27 -4.84
N ASN A 95 5.02 22.69 -4.52
CA ASN A 95 6.32 23.15 -4.98
C ASN A 95 6.99 22.02 -5.75
N LEU A 96 7.09 22.17 -7.08
CA LEU A 96 7.80 21.23 -7.95
C LEU A 96 9.31 21.41 -7.77
N MET A 97 10.02 20.33 -7.54
CA MET A 97 11.46 20.39 -7.22
C MET A 97 12.31 20.40 -8.49
N ASP A 98 11.98 19.54 -9.45
CA ASP A 98 12.69 19.45 -10.71
C ASP A 98 12.53 20.70 -11.58
N SER A 99 13.46 20.90 -12.50
CA SER A 99 13.34 21.94 -13.53
C SER A 99 12.19 21.62 -14.47
N LEU A 100 11.37 22.63 -14.77
CA LEU A 100 10.24 22.47 -15.68
C LEU A 100 10.75 22.22 -17.10
N LYS A 101 10.24 21.16 -17.73
CA LYS A 101 10.51 20.83 -19.14
C LYS A 101 9.87 21.91 -20.05
N PRO A 102 10.53 22.38 -21.10
CA PRO A 102 9.94 23.36 -22.03
C PRO A 102 8.78 22.73 -22.83
N ASN A 103 7.85 23.58 -23.27
CA ASN A 103 6.70 23.19 -24.11
C ASN A 103 5.95 21.95 -23.62
N THR A 104 5.72 21.90 -22.29
CA THR A 104 5.19 20.72 -21.64
C THR A 104 3.98 21.08 -20.77
N THR A 105 2.90 20.36 -20.93
CA THR A 105 1.74 20.44 -20.05
C THR A 105 2.02 19.64 -18.77
N TYR A 106 1.87 20.27 -17.62
CA TYR A 106 1.94 19.65 -16.30
C TYR A 106 0.54 19.43 -15.76
N THR A 107 0.29 18.25 -15.25
CA THR A 107 -0.96 17.89 -14.57
C THR A 107 -0.64 17.37 -13.17
N ILE A 108 -1.29 17.94 -12.17
CA ILE A 108 -1.23 17.49 -10.78
C ILE A 108 -2.60 16.88 -10.49
N ASP A 109 -2.65 15.57 -10.44
CA ASP A 109 -3.87 14.83 -10.11
C ASP A 109 -3.90 14.57 -8.62
N PHE A 110 -4.86 15.16 -7.93
CA PHE A 110 -5.08 14.98 -6.50
C PHE A 110 -6.02 13.81 -6.19
N SER A 111 -6.68 13.25 -7.23
CA SER A 111 -7.70 12.22 -7.02
C SER A 111 -8.74 12.69 -5.97
N ASP A 112 -8.93 11.92 -4.91
CA ASP A 112 -9.78 12.21 -3.74
C ASP A 112 -8.97 12.61 -2.49
N ALA A 113 -7.74 13.11 -2.68
CA ALA A 113 -6.86 13.49 -1.56
C ALA A 113 -7.28 14.77 -0.85
N ILE A 114 -7.95 15.69 -1.56
CA ILE A 114 -8.41 16.96 -0.98
C ILE A 114 -9.76 16.73 -0.30
N VAL A 115 -9.80 16.95 0.99
CA VAL A 115 -11.02 16.81 1.80
C VAL A 115 -11.16 18.05 2.70
N ASP A 116 -12.39 18.39 3.12
CA ASP A 116 -12.56 19.40 4.16
C ASP A 116 -11.91 18.97 5.47
N ASN A 117 -11.57 19.94 6.30
CA ASN A 117 -10.83 19.69 7.53
C ASN A 117 -11.71 19.15 8.65
N ASN A 118 -13.00 19.42 8.66
CA ASN A 118 -13.89 19.11 9.76
C ASN A 118 -14.53 17.74 9.57
N GLU A 119 -15.36 17.58 8.55
CA GLU A 119 -16.18 16.40 8.30
C GLU A 119 -15.43 15.36 7.45
N GLY A 120 -14.48 15.78 6.63
CA GLY A 120 -13.69 14.91 5.77
C GLY A 120 -14.35 14.61 4.41
N ASN A 121 -15.30 15.47 3.97
CA ASN A 121 -15.96 15.34 2.68
C ASN A 121 -14.94 15.50 1.54
N PRO A 122 -14.77 14.52 0.64
CA PRO A 122 -13.79 14.61 -0.42
C PRO A 122 -14.29 15.53 -1.56
N LEU A 123 -13.39 16.36 -2.08
CA LEU A 123 -13.64 17.17 -3.30
C LEU A 123 -13.93 16.26 -4.52
N GLY A 124 -13.49 15.04 -4.48
CA GLY A 124 -13.58 14.09 -5.59
C GLY A 124 -12.35 14.17 -6.50
N ASN A 125 -12.48 13.67 -7.72
CA ASN A 125 -11.38 13.61 -8.68
C ASN A 125 -10.99 14.99 -9.20
N TYR A 126 -10.10 15.67 -8.48
CA TYR A 126 -9.61 17.00 -8.84
C TYR A 126 -8.21 16.92 -9.46
N ALA A 127 -8.06 17.51 -10.65
CA ALA A 127 -6.77 17.66 -11.32
C ALA A 127 -6.54 19.12 -11.71
N PHE A 128 -5.31 19.59 -11.51
CA PHE A 128 -4.87 20.93 -11.87
C PHE A 128 -3.83 20.86 -12.99
N SER A 129 -4.01 21.62 -14.06
CA SER A 129 -3.10 21.63 -15.21
C SER A 129 -2.63 23.01 -15.58
N PHE A 130 -1.38 23.10 -16.05
CA PHE A 130 -0.78 24.30 -16.67
C PHE A 130 0.26 23.85 -17.71
N SER A 131 0.69 24.77 -18.58
CA SER A 131 1.73 24.50 -19.57
C SER A 131 2.88 25.49 -19.46
N THR A 132 4.09 25.00 -19.72
CA THR A 132 5.30 25.81 -19.89
C THR A 132 5.41 26.38 -21.31
N GLY A 133 4.63 25.86 -22.25
CA GLY A 133 4.52 26.29 -23.64
C GLY A 133 3.29 27.14 -23.90
N GLU A 134 3.05 27.43 -25.17
CA GLU A 134 1.92 28.28 -25.63
C GLU A 134 0.58 27.53 -25.65
N ALA A 135 0.60 26.21 -25.68
CA ALA A 135 -0.58 25.36 -25.75
C ALA A 135 -0.71 24.44 -24.53
N ILE A 136 -1.93 24.03 -24.24
CA ILE A 136 -2.27 22.98 -23.27
C ILE A 136 -2.65 21.71 -24.03
N ASP A 137 -2.01 20.63 -23.68
CA ASP A 137 -2.41 19.30 -24.14
C ASP A 137 -3.62 18.84 -23.31
N THR A 138 -4.67 18.41 -23.99
CA THR A 138 -5.95 18.06 -23.36
C THR A 138 -6.37 16.62 -23.56
N LEU A 139 -5.63 15.85 -24.37
CA LEU A 139 -5.99 14.45 -24.63
C LEU A 139 -5.80 13.60 -23.38
N GLU A 140 -6.65 12.58 -23.27
CA GLU A 140 -6.64 11.62 -22.17
C GLU A 140 -6.73 10.21 -22.70
N VAL A 141 -6.18 9.25 -21.96
CA VAL A 141 -6.40 7.82 -22.14
C VAL A 141 -6.73 7.16 -20.83
N SER A 142 -7.57 6.14 -20.85
CA SER A 142 -7.97 5.47 -19.63
C SER A 142 -8.12 3.96 -19.81
N GLY A 143 -8.13 3.25 -18.69
CA GLY A 143 -8.25 1.81 -18.70
C GLY A 143 -8.15 1.19 -17.31
N ASN A 144 -7.87 -0.10 -17.29
CA ASN A 144 -7.76 -0.89 -16.08
C ASN A 144 -6.48 -1.72 -16.06
N VAL A 145 -5.92 -1.91 -14.87
CA VAL A 145 -4.82 -2.85 -14.63
C VAL A 145 -5.34 -4.01 -13.78
N LEU A 146 -5.18 -5.21 -14.28
CA LEU A 146 -5.57 -6.45 -13.63
C LEU A 146 -4.35 -7.35 -13.45
N ALA A 147 -4.26 -8.07 -12.34
CA ALA A 147 -3.23 -9.08 -12.15
C ALA A 147 -3.39 -10.20 -13.19
N ALA A 148 -2.30 -10.66 -13.79
CA ALA A 148 -2.35 -11.71 -14.81
C ALA A 148 -2.73 -13.09 -14.25
N ALA A 149 -2.50 -13.31 -12.94
CA ALA A 149 -2.73 -14.59 -12.28
C ALA A 149 -4.21 -14.89 -12.01
N ASP A 150 -4.98 -13.88 -11.56
CA ASP A 150 -6.33 -14.04 -11.02
C ASP A 150 -7.34 -13.01 -11.54
N LEU A 151 -6.87 -12.04 -12.33
CA LEU A 151 -7.64 -10.93 -12.89
C LEU A 151 -8.18 -9.95 -11.84
N GLU A 152 -7.64 -9.99 -10.62
CA GLU A 152 -7.99 -9.02 -9.61
C GLU A 152 -7.43 -7.62 -9.93
N PRO A 153 -8.13 -6.53 -9.54
CA PRO A 153 -7.67 -5.17 -9.78
C PRO A 153 -6.36 -4.87 -9.05
N VAL A 154 -5.38 -4.30 -9.75
CA VAL A 154 -4.11 -3.89 -9.16
C VAL A 154 -4.17 -2.43 -8.75
N LYS A 155 -4.21 -2.17 -7.43
CA LYS A 155 -4.21 -0.83 -6.85
C LYS A 155 -2.80 -0.25 -6.75
N GLY A 156 -2.67 1.06 -6.97
CA GLY A 156 -1.45 1.82 -6.68
C GLY A 156 -0.33 1.65 -7.71
N MET A 157 -0.57 0.90 -8.79
CA MET A 157 0.39 0.76 -9.88
C MET A 157 0.52 2.08 -10.64
N MET A 158 1.74 2.52 -10.89
CA MET A 158 2.03 3.62 -11.79
C MET A 158 1.79 3.15 -13.23
N VAL A 159 0.97 3.89 -13.98
CA VAL A 159 0.75 3.64 -15.42
C VAL A 159 1.27 4.85 -16.19
N GLY A 160 2.14 4.60 -17.15
CA GLY A 160 2.81 5.67 -17.87
C GLY A 160 2.89 5.44 -19.37
N LEU A 161 3.08 6.55 -20.08
CA LEU A 161 3.27 6.61 -21.53
C LEU A 161 4.71 6.98 -21.86
N HIS A 162 5.24 6.35 -22.91
CA HIS A 162 6.49 6.73 -23.57
C HIS A 162 6.22 7.14 -25.02
N ALA A 163 6.65 8.34 -25.39
CA ALA A 163 6.67 8.79 -26.79
C ALA A 163 7.84 8.15 -27.57
N ASP A 164 8.89 7.73 -26.87
CA ASP A 164 9.97 6.92 -27.43
C ASP A 164 9.48 5.47 -27.58
N LEU A 165 9.29 5.06 -28.84
CA LEU A 165 8.77 3.73 -29.18
C LEU A 165 9.85 2.64 -29.17
N SER A 166 11.06 2.92 -28.69
CA SER A 166 12.08 1.89 -28.55
C SER A 166 11.80 0.96 -27.37
N ASP A 167 12.08 -0.33 -27.51
CA ASP A 167 11.89 -1.34 -26.45
C ASP A 167 12.69 -1.02 -25.16
N SER A 168 13.77 -0.26 -25.31
CA SER A 168 14.61 0.13 -24.18
C SER A 168 14.13 1.37 -23.42
N ALA A 169 13.10 2.07 -23.89
CA ALA A 169 12.62 3.30 -23.26
C ALA A 169 12.17 3.05 -21.83
N PHE A 170 11.41 1.99 -21.60
CA PHE A 170 10.89 1.61 -20.26
C PHE A 170 11.97 1.34 -19.19
N VAL A 171 13.16 0.93 -19.65
CA VAL A 171 14.31 0.63 -18.75
C VAL A 171 15.24 1.83 -18.58
N LYS A 172 15.29 2.74 -19.57
CA LYS A 172 16.32 3.80 -19.63
C LYS A 172 15.79 5.21 -19.38
N LYS A 173 14.49 5.43 -19.56
CA LYS A 173 13.90 6.76 -19.47
C LYS A 173 12.69 6.77 -18.54
N PRO A 174 12.54 7.78 -17.68
CA PRO A 174 11.28 7.99 -16.96
C PRO A 174 10.12 8.21 -17.91
N PHE A 175 8.92 7.90 -17.48
CA PHE A 175 7.70 8.13 -18.26
C PHE A 175 7.55 9.58 -18.71
N ASP A 176 6.98 9.79 -19.89
CA ASP A 176 6.61 11.15 -20.35
C ASP A 176 5.32 11.62 -19.68
N ARG A 177 4.39 10.70 -19.43
CA ARG A 177 3.12 10.94 -18.72
C ARG A 177 2.84 9.79 -17.80
N VAL A 178 2.26 10.10 -16.63
CA VAL A 178 1.93 9.09 -15.62
C VAL A 178 0.58 9.35 -14.97
N SER A 179 -0.02 8.27 -14.50
CA SER A 179 -1.14 8.23 -13.59
C SER A 179 -0.95 7.06 -12.64
N ARG A 180 -1.83 6.90 -11.66
CA ARG A 180 -1.81 5.78 -10.72
C ARG A 180 -3.17 5.09 -10.68
N THR A 181 -3.18 3.78 -10.53
CA THR A 181 -4.42 3.02 -10.43
C THR A 181 -5.12 3.22 -9.10
N ASP A 182 -6.45 3.36 -9.15
CA ASP A 182 -7.33 3.42 -7.98
C ASP A 182 -7.54 2.03 -7.35
N SER A 183 -8.40 1.95 -6.33
CA SER A 183 -8.75 0.69 -5.65
C SER A 183 -9.44 -0.34 -6.54
N ARG A 184 -9.95 0.08 -7.69
CA ARG A 184 -10.59 -0.78 -8.71
C ARG A 184 -9.66 -1.07 -9.89
N GLY A 185 -8.36 -0.71 -9.77
CA GLY A 185 -7.38 -0.87 -10.83
C GLY A 185 -7.54 0.10 -12.00
N ARG A 186 -8.40 1.12 -11.90
CA ARG A 186 -8.64 2.08 -12.98
C ARG A 186 -7.60 3.19 -12.97
N PHE A 187 -7.20 3.62 -14.15
CA PHE A 187 -6.31 4.76 -14.35
C PHE A 187 -6.85 5.70 -15.43
N THR A 188 -6.45 6.97 -15.34
CA THR A 188 -6.67 7.97 -16.37
C THR A 188 -5.41 8.82 -16.49
N ILE A 189 -4.75 8.80 -17.64
CA ILE A 189 -3.58 9.64 -17.93
C ILE A 189 -4.08 10.86 -18.69
N ARG A 190 -3.78 12.05 -18.15
CA ARG A 190 -4.24 13.34 -18.69
C ARG A 190 -3.09 14.19 -19.23
N GLY A 191 -3.44 15.22 -19.99
CA GLY A 191 -2.50 16.19 -20.50
C GLY A 191 -1.57 15.62 -21.56
N ILE A 192 -2.07 14.77 -22.43
CA ILE A 192 -1.30 14.06 -23.45
C ILE A 192 -1.30 14.88 -24.75
N ALA A 193 -0.11 15.09 -25.32
CA ALA A 193 0.04 15.69 -26.63
C ALA A 193 -0.41 14.70 -27.75
N PRO A 194 -0.85 15.19 -28.91
CA PRO A 194 -1.08 14.30 -30.05
C PRO A 194 0.21 13.54 -30.43
N GLY A 195 0.10 12.21 -30.61
CA GLY A 195 1.28 11.40 -30.91
C GLY A 195 1.00 9.91 -30.82
N LYS A 196 2.08 9.14 -30.87
CA LYS A 196 2.07 7.68 -30.71
C LYS A 196 2.84 7.32 -29.45
N TYR A 197 2.31 6.41 -28.66
CA TYR A 197 2.86 6.09 -27.37
C TYR A 197 2.86 4.58 -27.12
N HIS A 198 3.87 4.10 -26.40
CA HIS A 198 3.79 2.84 -25.69
C HIS A 198 3.25 3.10 -24.27
N ILE A 199 2.45 2.16 -23.76
CA ILE A 199 1.89 2.20 -22.42
C ILE A 199 2.45 1.07 -21.58
N PHE A 200 2.91 1.42 -20.36
CA PHE A 200 3.43 0.46 -19.39
C PHE A 200 2.83 0.73 -18.01
N GLY A 201 2.69 -0.35 -17.23
CA GLY A 201 2.45 -0.29 -15.80
C GLY A 201 3.71 -0.69 -15.04
N LEU A 202 3.98 -0.04 -13.92
CA LEU A 202 5.12 -0.31 -13.06
C LEU A 202 4.72 -0.17 -11.58
N MET A 203 4.97 -1.23 -10.80
CA MET A 203 4.93 -1.13 -9.35
C MET A 203 6.31 -0.72 -8.87
N ASP A 204 6.58 0.56 -8.98
CA ASP A 204 7.86 1.20 -8.72
C ASP A 204 8.11 1.28 -7.21
N GLY A 205 9.02 0.46 -6.72
CA GLY A 205 9.36 0.38 -5.29
C GLY A 205 10.33 1.45 -4.83
N ASN A 206 11.19 1.95 -5.71
CA ASN A 206 12.25 2.93 -5.40
C ASN A 206 11.93 4.35 -5.91
N GLN A 207 10.80 4.53 -6.61
CA GLN A 207 10.27 5.81 -7.12
C GLN A 207 11.21 6.51 -8.13
N ASN A 208 11.90 5.73 -8.95
CA ASN A 208 12.77 6.25 -10.00
C ASN A 208 12.11 6.30 -11.39
N TYR A 209 10.88 5.79 -11.50
CA TYR A 209 10.08 5.70 -12.73
C TYR A 209 10.72 4.87 -13.84
N LEU A 210 11.59 3.91 -13.49
CA LEU A 210 12.30 3.03 -14.39
C LEU A 210 12.04 1.58 -14.00
N TYR A 211 11.92 0.69 -14.96
CA TYR A 211 11.96 -0.74 -14.68
C TYR A 211 13.41 -1.20 -14.56
N ASP A 212 13.92 -1.30 -13.35
CA ASP A 212 15.30 -1.66 -13.05
C ASP A 212 15.45 -2.98 -12.27
N SER A 213 14.36 -3.53 -11.76
CA SER A 213 14.35 -4.77 -11.01
C SER A 213 13.30 -5.77 -11.52
N LYS A 214 13.73 -7.03 -11.75
CA LYS A 214 12.81 -8.12 -12.07
C LYS A 214 11.81 -8.47 -10.96
N THR A 215 12.02 -7.95 -9.75
CA THR A 215 11.09 -8.13 -8.63
C THR A 215 9.92 -7.15 -8.68
N GLU A 216 10.02 -6.09 -9.48
CA GLU A 216 8.94 -5.16 -9.71
C GLU A 216 7.85 -5.78 -10.59
N MET A 217 6.61 -5.50 -10.23
CA MET A 217 5.47 -5.91 -11.05
C MET A 217 5.33 -4.93 -12.21
N ILE A 218 5.22 -5.46 -13.42
CA ILE A 218 5.06 -4.69 -14.65
C ILE A 218 3.79 -5.08 -15.37
N ALA A 219 3.31 -4.18 -16.23
CA ALA A 219 2.24 -4.43 -17.16
C ALA A 219 2.52 -3.70 -18.49
N PHE A 220 2.09 -4.22 -19.61
CA PHE A 220 2.24 -3.55 -20.90
C PHE A 220 1.16 -3.96 -21.88
N CYS A 221 1.07 -3.22 -22.95
CA CYS A 221 0.25 -3.53 -24.12
C CYS A 221 1.11 -3.41 -25.38
N ASP A 222 1.06 -4.40 -26.24
CA ASP A 222 1.82 -4.41 -27.51
C ASP A 222 1.28 -3.40 -28.53
N SER A 223 0.04 -2.94 -28.36
CA SER A 223 -0.59 -1.97 -29.25
C SER A 223 -0.05 -0.56 -28.99
N ILE A 224 0.23 0.16 -30.08
CA ILE A 224 0.55 1.58 -30.01
C ILE A 224 -0.70 2.35 -29.62
N ILE A 225 -0.60 3.19 -28.61
CA ILE A 225 -1.66 4.08 -28.13
C ILE A 225 -1.60 5.38 -28.92
N ILE A 226 -2.72 5.74 -29.56
CA ILE A 226 -2.89 7.00 -30.30
C ILE A 226 -4.06 7.74 -29.63
N PRO A 227 -3.77 8.69 -28.73
CA PRO A 227 -4.82 9.44 -28.04
C PRO A 227 -5.64 10.27 -29.05
N SER A 228 -6.95 10.26 -28.87
CA SER A 228 -7.88 11.04 -29.70
C SER A 228 -9.09 11.46 -28.88
N MET A 229 -9.97 12.27 -29.47
CA MET A 229 -11.22 12.68 -28.84
C MET A 229 -12.34 12.71 -29.88
N GLU A 230 -13.57 12.45 -29.42
CA GLU A 230 -14.77 12.52 -30.22
C GLU A 230 -15.91 13.18 -29.44
N ALA A 231 -16.87 13.75 -30.13
CA ALA A 231 -18.10 14.22 -29.53
C ALA A 231 -19.01 13.01 -29.25
N ALA A 232 -19.49 12.90 -28.03
CA ALA A 232 -20.40 11.84 -27.62
C ALA A 232 -21.58 12.40 -26.83
N VAL A 233 -22.60 11.60 -26.63
CA VAL A 233 -23.78 11.96 -25.81
C VAL A 233 -23.99 10.90 -24.75
N ARG A 234 -24.45 11.34 -23.57
CA ARG A 234 -24.85 10.45 -22.47
C ARG A 234 -26.21 10.86 -21.93
N GLN A 235 -26.87 9.93 -21.28
CA GLN A 235 -28.11 10.21 -20.58
C GLN A 235 -27.80 10.35 -19.09
N ASP A 236 -28.05 11.56 -18.56
CA ASP A 236 -27.93 11.84 -17.13
C ASP A 236 -29.32 11.77 -16.51
N THR A 237 -29.49 10.90 -15.50
CA THR A 237 -30.72 10.76 -14.74
C THR A 237 -30.71 11.74 -13.58
N LEU A 238 -31.65 12.67 -13.57
CA LEU A 238 -31.89 13.56 -12.43
C LEU A 238 -32.94 12.89 -11.51
N TRP A 239 -32.60 12.77 -10.25
CA TRP A 239 -33.47 12.17 -9.24
C TRP A 239 -34.21 13.26 -8.49
N LYS A 240 -35.51 13.09 -8.29
CA LYS A 240 -36.34 13.96 -7.44
C LYS A 240 -36.13 13.65 -5.97
N ASP A 241 -35.98 12.38 -5.66
CA ASP A 241 -35.67 11.81 -4.36
C ASP A 241 -34.86 10.52 -4.53
N THR A 242 -34.51 9.80 -3.48
CA THR A 242 -33.70 8.59 -3.50
C THR A 242 -34.27 7.43 -4.33
N ALA A 243 -35.54 7.49 -4.73
CA ALA A 243 -36.24 6.40 -5.42
C ALA A 243 -36.96 6.84 -6.70
N THR A 244 -37.22 8.15 -6.90
CA THR A 244 -38.02 8.67 -8.01
C THR A 244 -37.19 9.46 -8.98
N ILE A 245 -37.21 9.07 -10.25
CA ILE A 245 -36.56 9.80 -11.35
C ILE A 245 -37.40 11.05 -11.67
N ASP A 246 -36.75 12.23 -11.64
CA ASP A 246 -37.39 13.48 -12.07
C ASP A 246 -37.37 13.58 -13.59
N THR A 247 -36.18 13.50 -14.19
CA THR A 247 -36.03 13.59 -15.64
C THR A 247 -34.74 12.92 -16.13
N ILE A 248 -34.73 12.53 -17.39
CA ILE A 248 -33.54 12.02 -18.09
C ILE A 248 -33.14 13.07 -19.13
N LYS A 249 -31.94 13.63 -18.98
CA LYS A 249 -31.37 14.61 -19.90
C LYS A 249 -30.29 13.99 -20.75
N THR A 250 -30.35 14.23 -22.05
CA THR A 250 -29.25 13.92 -22.97
C THR A 250 -28.25 15.06 -22.93
N VAL A 251 -27.00 14.78 -22.51
CA VAL A 251 -25.94 15.76 -22.40
C VAL A 251 -24.80 15.38 -23.34
N GLY A 252 -24.38 16.36 -24.15
CA GLY A 252 -23.18 16.22 -24.98
C GLY A 252 -21.91 16.31 -24.13
N TYR A 253 -20.92 15.46 -24.40
CA TYR A 253 -19.61 15.52 -23.76
C TYR A 253 -18.51 15.13 -24.74
N THR A 254 -17.27 15.46 -24.40
CA THR A 254 -16.09 15.02 -25.15
C THR A 254 -15.65 13.67 -24.60
N ARG A 255 -15.62 12.64 -25.44
CA ARG A 255 -15.09 11.33 -25.12
C ARG A 255 -13.65 11.24 -25.58
N PHE A 256 -12.76 10.90 -24.66
CA PHE A 256 -11.35 10.67 -24.95
C PHE A 256 -11.13 9.17 -25.22
N LEU A 257 -10.26 8.87 -26.19
CA LEU A 257 -9.98 7.53 -26.66
C LEU A 257 -8.46 7.27 -26.71
N PRO A 258 -8.03 6.01 -26.49
CA PRO A 258 -8.80 4.88 -26.01
C PRO A 258 -9.20 5.01 -24.52
N ASP A 259 -10.40 4.53 -24.18
CA ASP A 259 -10.96 4.57 -22.83
C ASP A 259 -11.14 3.18 -22.20
N ASN A 260 -10.67 2.14 -22.89
CA ASN A 260 -10.86 0.73 -22.54
C ASN A 260 -9.56 -0.08 -22.53
N ILE A 261 -8.43 0.56 -22.26
CA ILE A 261 -7.13 -0.12 -22.21
C ILE A 261 -7.12 -1.12 -21.05
N VAL A 262 -6.76 -2.36 -21.34
CA VAL A 262 -6.60 -3.40 -20.32
C VAL A 262 -5.14 -3.84 -20.26
N LEU A 263 -4.49 -3.59 -19.14
CA LEU A 263 -3.14 -4.03 -18.87
C LEU A 263 -3.15 -5.24 -17.93
N ARG A 264 -2.30 -6.22 -18.20
CA ARG A 264 -2.11 -7.40 -17.36
C ARG A 264 -0.81 -7.29 -16.60
N ALA A 265 -0.92 -7.21 -15.28
CA ALA A 265 0.23 -7.02 -14.41
C ALA A 265 0.80 -8.35 -13.94
N PHE A 266 2.11 -8.51 -14.04
CA PHE A 266 2.83 -9.70 -13.61
C PHE A 266 4.24 -9.34 -13.10
N LYS A 267 4.83 -10.23 -12.33
CA LYS A 267 6.24 -10.13 -11.92
C LYS A 267 7.08 -11.00 -12.84
N GLY A 268 8.22 -10.48 -13.26
CA GLY A 268 9.23 -11.26 -13.98
C GLY A 268 9.69 -12.46 -13.13
N ILE A 269 9.97 -13.57 -13.79
CA ILE A 269 10.55 -14.73 -13.12
C ILE A 269 11.99 -14.38 -12.75
N ASN A 270 12.30 -14.38 -11.46
CA ASN A 270 13.69 -14.29 -11.02
C ASN A 270 14.35 -15.65 -11.19
N ASN A 271 15.17 -15.78 -12.21
CA ASN A 271 15.94 -17.01 -12.48
C ASN A 271 17.30 -17.03 -11.79
N ARG A 272 17.67 -15.96 -11.07
CA ARG A 272 18.92 -15.93 -10.31
C ARG A 272 18.79 -16.77 -9.07
N GLN A 273 19.52 -17.87 -9.02
CA GLN A 273 19.47 -18.79 -7.89
C GLN A 273 20.60 -18.53 -6.91
N TYR A 274 20.25 -18.27 -5.66
CA TYR A 274 21.17 -18.16 -4.53
C TYR A 274 20.41 -18.49 -3.23
N LEU A 275 21.14 -18.88 -2.21
CA LEU A 275 20.58 -19.05 -0.86
C LEU A 275 20.23 -17.67 -0.31
N SER A 276 18.94 -17.40 -0.18
CA SER A 276 18.41 -16.10 0.29
C SER A 276 18.40 -16.04 1.82
N LYS A 277 18.02 -17.15 2.46
CA LYS A 277 17.83 -17.21 3.92
C LYS A 277 18.02 -18.62 4.45
N SER A 278 18.59 -18.73 5.63
CA SER A 278 18.67 -19.95 6.42
C SER A 278 18.21 -19.64 7.84
N GLU A 279 17.11 -20.25 8.28
CA GLU A 279 16.48 -19.92 9.57
C GLU A 279 16.19 -21.18 10.36
N ARG A 280 16.51 -21.15 11.66
CA ARG A 280 16.16 -22.15 12.66
C ARG A 280 15.39 -21.49 13.80
N ASP A 281 14.09 -21.29 13.57
CA ASP A 281 13.21 -20.62 14.53
C ASP A 281 12.80 -21.52 15.70
N LYS A 282 12.76 -22.82 15.46
CA LYS A 282 12.46 -23.85 16.45
C LYS A 282 13.58 -24.88 16.44
N GLU A 283 13.74 -25.57 17.55
CA GLU A 283 14.80 -26.55 17.72
C GLU A 283 14.67 -27.75 16.77
N ASN A 284 13.45 -28.18 16.45
CA ASN A 284 13.15 -29.40 15.70
C ASN A 284 13.09 -29.25 14.17
N HIS A 285 13.28 -28.04 13.62
CA HIS A 285 13.37 -27.84 12.17
C HIS A 285 14.13 -26.56 11.81
N PHE A 286 14.58 -26.49 10.58
CA PHE A 286 15.11 -25.28 9.96
C PHE A 286 14.61 -25.15 8.51
N ILE A 287 14.63 -23.94 7.99
CA ILE A 287 14.16 -23.61 6.66
C ILE A 287 15.29 -22.99 5.85
N LEU A 288 15.49 -23.50 4.65
CA LEU A 288 16.36 -22.90 3.63
C LEU A 288 15.49 -22.29 2.56
N SER A 289 15.66 -20.99 2.29
CA SER A 289 14.93 -20.28 1.25
C SER A 289 15.87 -19.83 0.14
N PHE A 290 15.51 -20.15 -1.09
CA PHE A 290 16.24 -19.77 -2.30
C PHE A 290 15.50 -18.67 -3.05
N SER A 291 16.24 -17.87 -3.81
CA SER A 291 15.70 -16.72 -4.55
C SER A 291 14.92 -17.10 -5.81
N ALA A 292 15.11 -18.32 -6.30
CA ALA A 292 14.48 -18.81 -7.52
C ALA A 292 14.13 -20.30 -7.39
N PRO A 293 13.18 -20.81 -8.19
CA PRO A 293 12.87 -22.23 -8.27
C PRO A 293 14.09 -23.07 -8.67
N ALA A 294 14.17 -24.28 -8.16
CA ALA A 294 15.22 -25.24 -8.51
C ALA A 294 14.62 -26.56 -8.97
N ASP A 295 15.22 -27.16 -10.01
CA ASP A 295 14.83 -28.49 -10.49
C ASP A 295 15.30 -29.61 -9.54
N THR A 296 16.36 -29.34 -8.76
CA THR A 296 16.96 -30.30 -7.84
C THR A 296 17.06 -29.71 -6.44
N LEU A 297 16.94 -30.58 -5.45
CA LEU A 297 17.17 -30.21 -4.05
C LEU A 297 18.68 -30.03 -3.78
N PRO A 298 19.05 -29.12 -2.87
CA PRO A 298 20.43 -29.00 -2.41
C PRO A 298 20.85 -30.25 -1.64
N VAL A 299 22.12 -30.59 -1.72
CA VAL A 299 22.70 -31.67 -0.92
C VAL A 299 23.22 -31.08 0.39
N LEU A 300 22.76 -31.67 1.49
CA LEU A 300 23.11 -31.23 2.84
C LEU A 300 24.01 -32.29 3.49
N LYS A 301 25.13 -31.85 4.06
CA LYS A 301 26.05 -32.69 4.83
C LYS A 301 26.24 -32.09 6.23
N GLY A 302 26.01 -32.86 7.27
CA GLY A 302 26.31 -32.48 8.65
C GLY A 302 27.82 -32.40 8.91
N LEU A 303 28.28 -31.36 9.56
CA LEU A 303 29.68 -31.21 9.95
C LEU A 303 29.89 -31.56 11.42
N ASN A 304 28.89 -31.35 12.27
CA ASN A 304 28.94 -31.64 13.71
C ASN A 304 27.90 -32.66 14.16
N PHE A 305 27.19 -33.28 13.24
CA PHE A 305 26.22 -34.39 13.46
C PHE A 305 26.19 -35.33 12.26
N ASP A 306 25.63 -36.50 12.40
CA ASP A 306 25.41 -37.45 11.31
C ASP A 306 24.10 -37.09 10.58
N GLU A 307 24.18 -36.77 9.29
CA GLU A 307 23.04 -36.41 8.46
C GLU A 307 22.24 -37.62 7.96
N LYS A 308 22.76 -38.85 8.10
CA LYS A 308 22.12 -40.05 7.57
C LYS A 308 20.76 -40.27 8.26
N ASP A 309 19.68 -40.25 7.45
CA ASP A 309 18.30 -40.36 7.93
C ASP A 309 17.88 -39.34 9.00
N ALA A 310 18.65 -38.24 9.15
CA ALA A 310 18.43 -37.21 10.19
C ALA A 310 17.19 -36.35 9.94
N PHE A 311 16.71 -36.26 8.69
CA PHE A 311 15.68 -35.30 8.32
C PHE A 311 14.46 -35.93 7.65
N ILE A 312 13.30 -35.26 7.84
CA ILE A 312 12.15 -35.32 6.94
C ILE A 312 12.16 -34.02 6.16
N ILE A 313 12.13 -34.09 4.85
CA ILE A 313 12.23 -32.93 3.96
C ILE A 313 10.85 -32.59 3.44
N GLU A 314 10.44 -31.36 3.64
CA GLU A 314 9.20 -30.80 3.11
C GLU A 314 9.56 -29.63 2.18
N THR A 315 9.05 -29.63 0.96
CA THR A 315 9.38 -28.61 -0.05
C THR A 315 8.13 -27.96 -0.59
N THR A 316 8.27 -26.71 -1.05
CA THR A 316 7.29 -26.08 -1.93
C THR A 316 7.28 -26.77 -3.29
N PRO A 317 6.20 -26.67 -4.09
CA PRO A 317 6.17 -27.24 -5.45
C PRO A 317 7.26 -26.68 -6.38
N ARG A 318 7.89 -25.58 -6.02
CA ARG A 318 8.94 -24.90 -6.78
C ARG A 318 10.34 -25.17 -6.25
N ASN A 319 10.49 -25.90 -5.16
CA ASN A 319 11.75 -26.14 -4.43
C ASN A 319 12.51 -24.85 -4.04
N ASP A 320 11.80 -23.73 -3.88
CA ASP A 320 12.37 -22.45 -3.47
C ASP A 320 12.35 -22.24 -1.94
N SER A 321 11.60 -23.06 -1.22
CA SER A 321 11.62 -23.11 0.24
C SER A 321 11.59 -24.56 0.69
N ILE A 322 12.57 -24.94 1.50
CA ILE A 322 12.77 -26.32 1.94
C ILE A 322 12.86 -26.34 3.45
N CYS A 323 11.95 -27.07 4.08
CA CYS A 323 11.92 -27.29 5.51
C CYS A 323 12.54 -28.67 5.83
N TYR A 324 13.53 -28.67 6.71
CA TYR A 324 14.19 -29.88 7.21
C TYR A 324 13.74 -30.16 8.64
N TRP A 325 12.89 -31.14 8.84
CA TRP A 325 12.46 -31.60 10.15
C TRP A 325 13.45 -32.58 10.71
N ILE A 326 14.02 -32.29 11.88
CA ILE A 326 15.06 -33.09 12.52
C ILE A 326 14.39 -34.22 13.31
N LYS A 327 14.73 -35.47 12.98
CA LYS A 327 14.17 -36.67 13.64
C LYS A 327 14.85 -36.95 14.97
N ASP A 328 16.19 -36.79 15.03
CA ASP A 328 16.97 -37.14 16.21
C ASP A 328 16.93 -36.03 17.28
N SER A 329 16.53 -36.42 18.48
CA SER A 329 16.46 -35.54 19.62
C SER A 329 17.81 -34.97 20.06
N LEU A 330 18.88 -35.75 19.89
CA LEU A 330 20.24 -35.27 20.21
C LEU A 330 20.69 -34.18 19.27
N VAL A 331 20.33 -34.27 17.99
CA VAL A 331 20.64 -33.27 16.97
C VAL A 331 19.81 -31.99 17.16
N TYR A 332 18.50 -32.11 17.40
CA TYR A 332 17.70 -30.86 17.55
C TYR A 332 17.93 -30.14 18.88
N GLN A 333 18.51 -30.79 19.89
CA GLN A 333 18.91 -30.13 21.14
C GLN A 333 20.21 -29.34 21.02
N MET A 334 20.99 -29.52 19.95
CA MET A 334 22.22 -28.76 19.73
C MET A 334 21.92 -27.28 19.53
N ASP A 335 22.72 -26.40 20.13
CA ASP A 335 22.53 -24.96 20.04
C ASP A 335 22.77 -24.44 18.61
N THR A 336 23.76 -25.00 17.92
CA THR A 336 24.09 -24.67 16.54
C THR A 336 24.36 -25.94 15.74
N LEU A 337 23.71 -26.06 14.58
CA LEU A 337 24.03 -27.08 13.60
C LEU A 337 24.97 -26.48 12.56
N GLU A 338 26.08 -27.16 12.29
CA GLU A 338 27.03 -26.81 11.25
C GLU A 338 26.77 -27.69 10.04
N VAL A 339 26.45 -27.07 8.91
CA VAL A 339 26.00 -27.75 7.71
C VAL A 339 26.77 -27.26 6.51
N GLN A 340 27.35 -28.19 5.76
CA GLN A 340 27.80 -27.94 4.40
C GLN A 340 26.61 -28.11 3.45
N LEU A 341 26.39 -27.12 2.59
CA LEU A 341 25.29 -27.08 1.63
C LEU A 341 25.86 -26.97 0.21
N ASP A 342 25.61 -28.00 -0.61
CA ASP A 342 25.96 -28.00 -2.04
C ASP A 342 24.70 -27.71 -2.85
N TYR A 343 24.69 -26.64 -3.63
CA TYR A 343 23.55 -26.19 -4.40
C TYR A 343 23.97 -25.46 -5.69
N LEU A 344 23.03 -25.23 -6.60
CA LEU A 344 23.27 -24.44 -7.80
C LEU A 344 23.12 -22.95 -7.50
N TYR A 345 24.11 -22.18 -7.90
CA TYR A 345 24.20 -20.74 -7.72
C TYR A 345 24.34 -20.05 -9.07
N THR A 346 23.67 -18.91 -9.24
CA THR A 346 23.82 -18.09 -10.46
C THR A 346 25.00 -17.14 -10.31
N ASP A 347 26.04 -17.33 -11.14
CA ASP A 347 27.25 -16.50 -11.16
C ASP A 347 27.01 -15.08 -11.73
N THR A 348 28.02 -14.25 -11.74
CA THR A 348 27.95 -12.88 -12.29
C THR A 348 27.71 -12.85 -13.81
N LEU A 349 27.91 -13.97 -14.51
CA LEU A 349 27.64 -14.14 -15.93
C LEU A 349 26.25 -14.78 -16.21
N ASN A 350 25.38 -14.83 -15.18
CA ASN A 350 24.06 -15.49 -15.24
C ASN A 350 24.08 -16.99 -15.60
N ARG A 351 25.16 -17.71 -15.24
CA ARG A 351 25.26 -19.17 -15.44
C ARG A 351 25.01 -19.86 -14.11
N LEU A 352 24.29 -20.98 -14.14
CA LEU A 352 24.13 -21.86 -13.00
C LEU A 352 25.41 -22.67 -12.81
N VAL A 353 26.06 -22.50 -11.67
CA VAL A 353 27.29 -23.21 -11.30
C VAL A 353 27.12 -23.88 -9.93
N PRO A 354 27.73 -25.04 -9.68
CA PRO A 354 27.75 -25.64 -8.35
C PRO A 354 28.44 -24.70 -7.34
N LYS A 355 27.85 -24.57 -6.16
CA LYS A 355 28.42 -23.80 -5.05
C LYS A 355 28.28 -24.61 -3.78
N THR A 356 29.34 -24.58 -2.96
CA THR A 356 29.36 -25.16 -1.62
C THR A 356 29.50 -24.04 -0.60
N ASP A 357 28.55 -23.95 0.31
CA ASP A 357 28.56 -23.00 1.44
C ASP A 357 28.52 -23.76 2.76
N THR A 358 29.21 -23.25 3.78
CA THR A 358 29.00 -23.70 5.16
C THR A 358 28.09 -22.75 5.87
N ILE A 359 27.00 -23.27 6.41
CA ILE A 359 25.98 -22.50 7.13
C ILE A 359 25.90 -22.93 8.59
N TYR A 360 25.66 -21.96 9.46
CA TYR A 360 25.53 -22.13 10.91
C TYR A 360 24.08 -21.84 11.30
N LEU A 361 23.35 -22.88 11.69
CA LEU A 361 21.95 -22.82 12.05
C LEU A 361 21.80 -22.76 13.58
N ALA A 362 21.96 -21.56 14.11
CA ALA A 362 21.79 -21.34 15.55
C ALA A 362 20.30 -21.29 15.93
N ASN A 363 19.99 -21.90 17.08
CA ASN A 363 18.66 -21.81 17.66
C ASN A 363 18.43 -20.38 18.21
N LYS A 364 17.30 -19.77 17.89
CA LYS A 364 16.95 -18.40 18.40
C LYS A 364 16.79 -18.33 19.90
N LEU A 365 16.44 -19.45 20.54
CA LEU A 365 16.30 -19.52 22.01
C LEU A 365 17.54 -20.13 22.64
N THR A 366 18.09 -19.47 23.63
CA THR A 366 19.18 -20.08 24.45
C THR A 366 18.66 -21.30 25.20
N ARG A 367 19.57 -22.21 25.59
CA ARG A 367 19.23 -23.41 26.35
C ARG A 367 18.45 -23.07 27.62
N GLU A 368 18.84 -22.04 28.35
CA GLU A 368 18.15 -21.60 29.56
C GLU A 368 16.73 -21.09 29.30
N GLN A 369 16.53 -20.37 28.18
CA GLN A 369 15.19 -19.90 27.78
C GLN A 369 14.29 -21.06 27.37
N ARG A 370 14.82 -22.06 26.68
CA ARG A 370 14.10 -23.29 26.32
C ARG A 370 13.67 -24.08 27.56
N GLU A 371 14.58 -24.29 28.52
CA GLU A 371 14.28 -24.99 29.77
C GLU A 371 13.21 -24.25 30.60
N LYS A 372 13.25 -22.92 30.65
CA LYS A 372 12.22 -22.11 31.31
C LYS A 372 10.85 -22.21 30.63
N LEU A 373 10.81 -22.20 29.31
CA LEU A 373 9.57 -22.36 28.55
C LEU A 373 8.98 -23.77 28.73
N GLN A 374 9.83 -24.79 28.71
CA GLN A 374 9.41 -26.17 28.89
C GLN A 374 8.87 -26.45 30.30
N LYS A 375 9.49 -25.86 31.33
CA LYS A 375 8.97 -25.92 32.71
C LYS A 375 7.60 -25.25 32.82
N LYS A 376 7.42 -24.04 32.25
CA LYS A 376 6.12 -23.37 32.24
C LYS A 376 5.04 -24.18 31.51
N ALA A 377 5.35 -24.72 30.33
CA ALA A 377 4.42 -25.55 29.59
C ALA A 377 4.02 -26.84 30.33
N ASN A 378 4.96 -27.47 31.06
CA ASN A 378 4.67 -28.64 31.86
C ASN A 378 3.81 -28.29 33.10
N GLU A 379 4.08 -27.15 33.75
CA GLU A 379 3.26 -26.65 34.85
C GLU A 379 1.82 -26.31 34.42
N GLU A 380 1.65 -25.74 33.23
CA GLU A 380 0.32 -25.48 32.66
C GLU A 380 -0.43 -26.76 32.34
N LYS A 381 0.21 -27.73 31.70
CA LYS A 381 -0.38 -29.05 31.43
C LYS A 381 -0.78 -29.76 32.74
N GLU A 382 0.03 -29.67 33.77
CA GLU A 382 -0.30 -30.28 35.06
C GLU A 382 -1.47 -29.56 35.76
N LYS A 383 -1.55 -28.22 35.65
CA LYS A 383 -2.70 -27.44 36.14
C LYS A 383 -3.98 -27.79 35.37
N GLU A 384 -3.91 -27.95 34.06
CA GLU A 384 -5.06 -28.38 33.25
C GLU A 384 -5.50 -29.82 33.59
N ARG A 385 -4.53 -30.77 33.78
CA ARG A 385 -4.83 -32.14 34.21
C ARG A 385 -5.56 -32.13 35.56
N LYS A 386 -5.04 -31.39 36.54
CA LYS A 386 -5.67 -31.26 37.86
C LYS A 386 -7.05 -30.59 37.81
N LYS A 387 -7.29 -29.66 36.85
CA LYS A 387 -8.60 -29.08 36.61
C LYS A 387 -9.59 -30.09 35.99
N ARG A 388 -9.13 -30.95 35.08
CA ARG A 388 -9.96 -32.00 34.48
C ARG A 388 -10.31 -33.07 35.53
N GLU A 389 -9.35 -33.55 36.30
CA GLU A 389 -9.57 -34.49 37.38
C GLU A 389 -10.55 -33.97 38.45
N LYS A 390 -10.51 -32.66 38.77
CA LYS A 390 -11.51 -32.03 39.68
C LYS A 390 -12.91 -31.89 39.06
N LYS A 391 -13.04 -31.85 37.74
CA LYS A 391 -14.36 -31.80 37.06
C LYS A 391 -14.97 -33.17 36.87
N GLU A 392 -14.18 -34.24 36.92
CA GLU A 392 -14.65 -35.63 36.77
C GLU A 392 -15.09 -36.26 38.08
N ILE A 393 -14.92 -35.63 39.24
CA ILE A 393 -15.45 -36.11 40.51
C ILE A 393 -16.95 -35.71 40.57
N PRO A 394 -17.89 -36.65 40.40
CA PRO A 394 -19.29 -36.31 40.53
C PRO A 394 -19.61 -35.85 41.94
N SER A 395 -20.38 -34.73 42.07
CA SER A 395 -20.79 -34.11 43.33
C SER A 395 -21.75 -34.94 44.19
N GLY A 396 -21.70 -36.29 44.08
CA GLY A 396 -22.62 -37.26 44.73
C GLY A 396 -21.98 -38.12 45.82
N TRP A 397 -20.70 -38.02 46.17
CA TRP A 397 -20.05 -38.95 47.08
C TRP A 397 -19.89 -38.47 48.53
N ASN A 398 -20.39 -37.27 48.90
CA ASN A 398 -20.32 -36.75 50.28
C ASN A 398 -21.61 -36.88 51.12
N GLN A 399 -22.52 -37.78 50.76
CA GLN A 399 -23.77 -38.01 51.52
C GLN A 399 -23.94 -39.49 51.98
N LEU A 400 -22.91 -40.22 52.22
CA LEU A 400 -23.02 -41.54 52.83
C LEU A 400 -21.92 -41.72 53.92
N ASN A 401 -22.01 -40.96 54.97
CA ASN A 401 -21.49 -41.26 56.31
C ASN A 401 -21.86 -40.10 57.27
N SER A 402 -23.09 -40.12 57.75
CA SER A 402 -23.54 -39.53 59.01
C SER A 402 -24.63 -40.42 59.58
#